data_ffb4e82b293d27e26b4972a088afc9e2
#
_entry.id   ffb4e82b293d27e26b4972a088afc9e2
#
_cell.length_a   1.000
_cell.length_b   1.000
_cell.length_c   1.000
_cell.angle_alpha   90.00
_cell.angle_beta   90.00
_cell.angle_gamma   90.00
#
_symmetry.space_group_name_H-M   'P 1'
#
loop_
_entity.id
_entity.type
_entity.pdbx_description
1 polymer ?
#
loop_
_entity_poly.entity_id
_entity_poly.type
_entity_poly.pdbx_seq_one_letter_code
_entity_poly.pdbx_strand_id
1 'polypeptide(L)'
;MKDFSNKVALVTGAGSGIGRALALNLADSGCNLAILDWNKDSLAETEAMLKKKNIAVSTHVLDISDREKVNDLPNQVLSHHNNIDIVFNNAGLSIVGAVDEVDEDDWNFGLDILLNSVIQMTTVFLPHLQKRPESAIVNTSSIFGLFSTPKQSIYNVGKFGVKAFTESLSLEMQMADSPVEVYCVFPGHIGTNIYSASRFKSFEADDAGAAIFGVNASTEKEAGIQFKNNAPLTPVSYTHLTLPTRDD
;
A
#
# COMPACT_ATOMS: atom_id res chain seq x y z
N MET A 1 4.43 18.37 1.88
CA MET A 1 5.44 18.37 0.75
C MET A 1 4.76 18.82 -0.53
N LYS A 2 5.28 19.87 -1.22
CA LYS A 2 4.66 20.41 -2.46
C LYS A 2 5.44 20.09 -3.74
N ASP A 3 6.74 19.79 -3.63
CA ASP A 3 7.60 19.46 -4.76
C ASP A 3 8.25 18.08 -4.55
N PHE A 4 8.05 17.21 -5.52
CA PHE A 4 8.61 15.86 -5.54
C PHE A 4 9.90 15.75 -6.36
N SER A 5 10.29 16.81 -7.06
CA SER A 5 11.49 16.83 -7.90
C SER A 5 12.74 16.49 -7.08
N ASN A 6 13.52 15.52 -7.53
CA ASN A 6 14.73 15.03 -6.86
C ASN A 6 14.52 14.43 -5.45
N LYS A 7 13.29 14.28 -4.98
CA LYS A 7 12.99 13.52 -3.78
C LYS A 7 13.16 12.02 -4.08
N VAL A 8 13.28 11.22 -3.04
CA VAL A 8 13.33 9.75 -3.13
C VAL A 8 12.12 9.17 -2.41
N ALA A 9 11.30 8.41 -3.10
CA ALA A 9 10.15 7.73 -2.53
C ALA A 9 10.31 6.21 -2.61
N LEU A 10 10.02 5.52 -1.50
CA LEU A 10 9.82 4.08 -1.47
C LEU A 10 8.32 3.78 -1.62
N VAL A 11 7.98 2.85 -2.53
CA VAL A 11 6.60 2.41 -2.75
C VAL A 11 6.52 0.89 -2.61
N THR A 12 5.78 0.41 -1.62
CA THR A 12 5.50 -1.03 -1.44
C THR A 12 4.27 -1.44 -2.26
N GLY A 13 4.26 -2.68 -2.78
CA GLY A 13 3.21 -3.16 -3.67
C GLY A 13 3.22 -2.45 -5.04
N ALA A 14 4.41 -2.05 -5.48
CA ALA A 14 4.60 -1.28 -6.72
C ALA A 14 4.45 -2.12 -8.00
N GLY A 15 4.34 -3.44 -7.89
CA GLY A 15 4.17 -4.32 -9.04
C GLY A 15 2.81 -4.19 -9.74
N SER A 16 1.78 -3.67 -9.08
CA SER A 16 0.44 -3.56 -9.68
C SER A 16 -0.43 -2.47 -9.03
N GLY A 17 -1.63 -2.28 -9.56
CA GLY A 17 -2.71 -1.50 -8.94
C GLY A 17 -2.31 -0.08 -8.56
N ILE A 18 -2.69 0.33 -7.35
CA ILE A 18 -2.42 1.67 -6.81
C ILE A 18 -0.92 1.92 -6.70
N GLY A 19 -0.12 0.94 -6.22
CA GLY A 19 1.32 1.11 -6.05
C GLY A 19 2.05 1.39 -7.37
N ARG A 20 1.71 0.66 -8.45
CA ARG A 20 2.24 0.94 -9.80
C ARG A 20 1.85 2.33 -10.29
N ALA A 21 0.57 2.67 -10.17
CA ALA A 21 0.06 3.97 -10.62
C ALA A 21 0.71 5.13 -9.85
N LEU A 22 0.90 4.96 -8.55
CA LEU A 22 1.58 5.92 -7.68
C LEU A 22 3.05 6.09 -8.09
N ALA A 23 3.77 4.99 -8.32
CA ALA A 23 5.17 5.04 -8.77
C ALA A 23 5.31 5.79 -10.10
N LEU A 24 4.40 5.54 -11.07
CA LEU A 24 4.40 6.24 -12.36
C LEU A 24 4.11 7.74 -12.21
N ASN A 25 3.15 8.12 -11.38
CA ASN A 25 2.78 9.52 -11.12
C ASN A 25 3.93 10.28 -10.42
N LEU A 26 4.55 9.68 -9.41
CA LEU A 26 5.72 10.25 -8.75
C LEU A 26 6.89 10.43 -9.72
N ALA A 27 7.11 9.47 -10.61
CA ALA A 27 8.13 9.56 -11.66
C ALA A 27 7.85 10.73 -12.62
N ASP A 28 6.59 10.95 -12.99
CA ASP A 28 6.18 12.09 -13.82
C ASP A 28 6.42 13.45 -13.13
N SER A 29 6.44 13.44 -11.79
CA SER A 29 6.79 14.60 -10.97
C SER A 29 8.31 14.72 -10.67
N GLY A 30 9.15 13.92 -11.31
CA GLY A 30 10.61 13.96 -11.16
C GLY A 30 11.15 13.31 -9.87
N CYS A 31 10.34 12.49 -9.19
CA CYS A 31 10.73 11.77 -8.00
C CYS A 31 11.55 10.53 -8.34
N ASN A 32 12.68 10.32 -7.67
CA ASN A 32 13.43 9.07 -7.73
C ASN A 32 12.71 7.98 -6.91
N LEU A 33 12.83 6.73 -7.31
CA LEU A 33 11.99 5.66 -6.77
C LEU A 33 12.77 4.43 -6.32
N ALA A 34 12.49 3.98 -5.11
CA ALA A 34 12.72 2.62 -4.67
C ALA A 34 11.38 1.87 -4.75
N ILE A 35 11.25 0.92 -5.66
CA ILE A 35 10.02 0.15 -5.84
C ILE A 35 10.16 -1.25 -5.28
N LEU A 36 9.14 -1.70 -4.55
CA LEU A 36 9.13 -2.98 -3.86
C LEU A 36 7.87 -3.78 -4.14
N ASP A 37 8.02 -5.04 -4.46
CA ASP A 37 6.94 -6.02 -4.55
C ASP A 37 7.50 -7.44 -4.32
N TRP A 38 6.66 -8.35 -3.85
CA TRP A 38 7.03 -9.77 -3.74
C TRP A 38 7.03 -10.47 -5.10
N ASN A 39 6.21 -10.00 -6.04
CA ASN A 39 6.10 -10.55 -7.38
C ASN A 39 7.14 -9.93 -8.31
N LYS A 40 8.17 -10.69 -8.61
CA LYS A 40 9.30 -10.27 -9.44
C LYS A 40 8.87 -9.82 -10.84
N ASP A 41 7.96 -10.55 -11.47
CA ASP A 41 7.60 -10.31 -12.87
C ASP A 41 6.78 -9.02 -13.01
N SER A 42 5.78 -8.83 -12.16
CA SER A 42 4.97 -7.60 -12.15
C SER A 42 5.79 -6.38 -11.75
N LEU A 43 6.78 -6.55 -10.86
CA LEU A 43 7.69 -5.47 -10.47
C LEU A 43 8.62 -5.10 -11.64
N ALA A 44 9.12 -6.08 -12.39
CA ALA A 44 9.94 -5.85 -13.57
C ALA A 44 9.16 -5.09 -14.69
N GLU A 45 7.86 -5.36 -14.85
CA GLU A 45 7.01 -4.57 -15.76
C GLU A 45 6.98 -3.09 -15.34
N THR A 46 6.78 -2.83 -14.04
CA THR A 46 6.76 -1.46 -13.51
C THR A 46 8.11 -0.78 -13.69
N GLU A 47 9.20 -1.47 -13.40
CA GLU A 47 10.57 -0.98 -13.63
C GLU A 47 10.79 -0.60 -15.10
N ALA A 48 10.35 -1.44 -16.04
CA ALA A 48 10.48 -1.18 -17.47
C ALA A 48 9.70 0.07 -17.92
N MET A 49 8.56 0.37 -17.28
CA MET A 49 7.81 1.61 -17.51
C MET A 49 8.56 2.83 -16.96
N LEU A 50 9.14 2.70 -15.75
CA LEU A 50 9.87 3.77 -15.07
C LEU A 50 11.21 4.10 -15.74
N LYS A 51 11.90 3.12 -16.34
CA LYS A 51 13.13 3.34 -17.12
C LYS A 51 12.98 4.29 -18.30
N LYS A 52 11.74 4.54 -18.74
CA LYS A 52 11.44 5.53 -19.79
C LYS A 52 11.39 6.97 -19.23
N LYS A 53 11.46 7.14 -17.92
CA LYS A 53 11.46 8.43 -17.23
C LYS A 53 12.88 8.81 -16.85
N ASN A 54 13.15 10.10 -16.74
CA ASN A 54 14.48 10.60 -16.39
C ASN A 54 14.66 10.71 -14.87
N ILE A 55 14.58 9.56 -14.17
CA ILE A 55 14.72 9.43 -12.72
C ILE A 55 15.62 8.24 -12.37
N ALA A 56 16.17 8.23 -11.15
CA ALA A 56 16.83 7.05 -10.60
C ALA A 56 15.79 6.07 -10.05
N VAL A 57 15.98 4.78 -10.35
CA VAL A 57 15.07 3.71 -9.89
C VAL A 57 15.89 2.56 -9.31
N SER A 58 15.54 2.11 -8.10
CA SER A 58 15.99 0.83 -7.54
C SER A 58 14.80 -0.11 -7.36
N THR A 59 15.06 -1.41 -7.53
CA THR A 59 14.04 -2.46 -7.52
C THR A 59 14.36 -3.48 -6.44
N HIS A 60 13.41 -3.74 -5.54
CA HIS A 60 13.57 -4.62 -4.40
C HIS A 60 12.49 -5.72 -4.43
N VAL A 61 12.89 -6.95 -4.79
CA VAL A 61 12.00 -8.12 -4.74
C VAL A 61 12.01 -8.68 -3.33
N LEU A 62 10.93 -8.44 -2.59
CA LEU A 62 10.87 -8.74 -1.16
C LEU A 62 9.43 -8.97 -0.71
N ASP A 63 9.21 -9.99 0.11
CA ASP A 63 7.98 -10.17 0.87
C ASP A 63 8.04 -9.31 2.13
N ILE A 64 7.09 -8.37 2.27
CA ILE A 64 7.05 -7.42 3.39
C ILE A 64 6.74 -8.09 4.75
N SER A 65 6.31 -9.35 4.77
CA SER A 65 6.18 -10.15 5.99
C SER A 65 7.51 -10.72 6.49
N ASP A 66 8.55 -10.73 5.64
CA ASP A 66 9.91 -11.16 6.00
C ASP A 66 10.62 -10.06 6.79
N ARG A 67 10.53 -10.15 8.12
CA ARG A 67 11.04 -9.13 9.04
C ARG A 67 12.54 -8.89 8.92
N GLU A 68 13.32 -9.95 8.66
CA GLU A 68 14.78 -9.82 8.55
C GLU A 68 15.16 -9.02 7.30
N LYS A 69 14.54 -9.34 6.17
CA LYS A 69 14.77 -8.59 4.93
C LYS A 69 14.27 -7.15 5.00
N VAL A 70 13.14 -6.90 5.65
CA VAL A 70 12.62 -5.54 5.89
C VAL A 70 13.60 -4.74 6.75
N ASN A 71 14.22 -5.32 7.77
CA ASN A 71 15.21 -4.64 8.60
C ASN A 71 16.45 -4.19 7.83
N ASP A 72 16.88 -4.94 6.80
CA ASP A 72 18.01 -4.56 5.96
C ASP A 72 17.65 -3.63 4.78
N LEU A 73 16.38 -3.48 4.48
CA LEU A 73 15.91 -2.70 3.33
C LEU A 73 16.40 -1.23 3.33
N PRO A 74 16.46 -0.50 4.47
CA PRO A 74 17.02 0.85 4.49
C PRO A 74 18.46 0.91 3.95
N ASN A 75 19.33 -0.05 4.30
CA ASN A 75 20.69 -0.11 3.79
C ASN A 75 20.71 -0.27 2.27
N GLN A 76 19.87 -1.15 1.74
CA GLN A 76 19.75 -1.38 0.31
C GLN A 76 19.27 -0.12 -0.44
N VAL A 77 18.20 0.54 0.06
CA VAL A 77 17.66 1.77 -0.55
C VAL A 77 18.70 2.89 -0.52
N LEU A 78 19.33 3.11 0.64
CA LEU A 78 20.31 4.19 0.82
C LEU A 78 21.59 3.97 0.00
N SER A 79 21.98 2.72 -0.29
CA SER A 79 23.11 2.43 -1.16
C SER A 79 22.89 2.88 -2.62
N HIS A 80 21.61 2.95 -3.07
CA HIS A 80 21.25 3.38 -4.42
C HIS A 80 20.90 4.88 -4.50
N HIS A 81 20.29 5.43 -3.46
CA HIS A 81 19.67 6.75 -3.50
C HIS A 81 20.29 7.77 -2.53
N ASN A 82 21.20 7.35 -1.64
CA ASN A 82 21.84 8.16 -0.58
C ASN A 82 20.88 8.69 0.48
N ASN A 83 19.59 8.82 0.21
CA ASN A 83 18.57 9.31 1.14
C ASN A 83 17.21 8.67 0.83
N ILE A 84 16.25 8.93 1.72
CA ILE A 84 14.83 8.63 1.55
C ILE A 84 14.02 9.80 2.09
N ASP A 85 13.02 10.26 1.35
CA ASP A 85 12.18 11.41 1.71
C ASP A 85 10.74 10.98 1.98
N ILE A 86 10.26 9.91 1.31
CA ILE A 86 8.86 9.48 1.44
C ILE A 86 8.78 7.95 1.47
N VAL A 87 7.94 7.43 2.37
CA VAL A 87 7.60 6.00 2.40
C VAL A 87 6.11 5.83 2.19
N PHE A 88 5.73 5.12 1.13
CA PHE A 88 4.37 4.70 0.86
C PHE A 88 4.19 3.23 1.25
N ASN A 89 3.55 2.99 2.38
CA ASN A 89 3.12 1.68 2.82
C ASN A 89 1.78 1.36 2.14
N ASN A 90 1.86 0.83 0.92
CA ASN A 90 0.69 0.60 0.08
C ASN A 90 0.41 -0.91 -0.16
N ALA A 91 1.39 -1.78 -0.02
CA ALA A 91 1.19 -3.21 -0.22
C ALA A 91 0.06 -3.76 0.66
N GLY A 92 -0.71 -4.69 0.12
CA GLY A 92 -1.80 -5.31 0.84
C GLY A 92 -2.53 -6.35 -0.01
N LEU A 93 -3.28 -7.19 0.67
CA LEU A 93 -4.15 -8.22 0.09
C LEU A 93 -5.43 -8.30 0.92
N SER A 94 -6.34 -9.20 0.56
CA SER A 94 -7.47 -9.55 1.41
C SER A 94 -7.53 -11.06 1.65
N ILE A 95 -8.15 -11.44 2.77
CA ILE A 95 -8.58 -12.82 3.04
C ILE A 95 -10.08 -12.73 3.28
N VAL A 96 -10.83 -13.48 2.48
CA VAL A 96 -12.30 -13.47 2.48
C VAL A 96 -12.79 -14.80 3.06
N GLY A 97 -13.52 -14.72 4.16
CA GLY A 97 -14.12 -15.87 4.84
C GLY A 97 -14.83 -15.42 6.12
N ALA A 98 -15.82 -16.18 6.55
CA ALA A 98 -16.47 -15.97 7.83
C ALA A 98 -15.49 -16.25 8.98
N VAL A 99 -15.76 -15.72 10.17
CA VAL A 99 -14.85 -15.84 11.32
C VAL A 99 -14.58 -17.29 11.74
N ASP A 100 -15.54 -18.18 11.53
CA ASP A 100 -15.45 -19.61 11.78
C ASP A 100 -14.82 -20.42 10.63
N GLU A 101 -14.57 -19.80 9.48
CA GLU A 101 -13.88 -20.40 8.33
C GLU A 101 -12.38 -20.06 8.29
N VAL A 102 -11.98 -18.91 8.88
CA VAL A 102 -10.57 -18.47 8.90
C VAL A 102 -9.86 -19.06 10.13
N ASP A 103 -8.65 -19.54 9.92
CA ASP A 103 -7.82 -20.14 10.97
C ASP A 103 -6.73 -19.18 11.47
N GLU A 104 -5.93 -19.64 12.44
CA GLU A 104 -4.84 -18.87 13.03
C GLU A 104 -3.77 -18.48 12.00
N ASP A 105 -3.48 -19.35 11.04
CA ASP A 105 -2.49 -19.08 9.99
C ASP A 105 -2.96 -17.98 9.05
N ASP A 106 -4.26 -17.93 8.73
CA ASP A 106 -4.85 -16.84 7.94
C ASP A 106 -4.78 -15.50 8.68
N TRP A 107 -5.06 -15.50 10.00
CA TRP A 107 -4.95 -14.30 10.82
C TRP A 107 -3.50 -13.80 10.88
N ASN A 108 -2.54 -14.68 11.15
CA ASN A 108 -1.13 -14.33 11.21
C ASN A 108 -0.65 -13.79 9.85
N PHE A 109 -0.90 -14.53 8.77
CA PHE A 109 -0.51 -14.12 7.42
C PHE A 109 -1.15 -12.79 7.00
N GLY A 110 -2.46 -12.63 7.25
CA GLY A 110 -3.17 -11.42 6.89
C GLY A 110 -2.69 -10.19 7.66
N LEU A 111 -2.54 -10.31 8.99
CA LEU A 111 -2.06 -9.20 9.81
C LEU A 111 -0.59 -8.88 9.59
N ASP A 112 0.25 -9.88 9.30
CA ASP A 112 1.65 -9.63 8.97
C ASP A 112 1.80 -8.75 7.72
N ILE A 113 0.94 -8.92 6.71
CA ILE A 113 0.97 -8.10 5.50
C ILE A 113 0.21 -6.78 5.68
N LEU A 114 -0.96 -6.79 6.32
CA LEU A 114 -1.84 -5.63 6.35
C LEU A 114 -1.48 -4.59 7.41
N LEU A 115 -0.89 -5.03 8.53
CA LEU A 115 -0.63 -4.17 9.70
C LEU A 115 0.82 -4.22 10.14
N ASN A 116 1.34 -5.43 10.47
CA ASN A 116 2.67 -5.57 11.04
C ASN A 116 3.77 -5.06 10.09
N SER A 117 3.62 -5.29 8.79
CA SER A 117 4.54 -4.74 7.78
C SER A 117 4.55 -3.21 7.77
N VAL A 118 3.38 -2.57 7.88
CA VAL A 118 3.27 -1.10 7.92
C VAL A 118 3.98 -0.54 9.13
N ILE A 119 3.79 -1.16 10.30
CA ILE A 119 4.48 -0.80 11.55
C ILE A 119 5.99 -0.97 11.38
N GLN A 120 6.44 -2.12 10.89
CA GLN A 120 7.86 -2.42 10.74
C GLN A 120 8.54 -1.50 9.72
N MET A 121 7.95 -1.35 8.52
CA MET A 121 8.47 -0.44 7.49
C MET A 121 8.61 0.98 8.03
N THR A 122 7.59 1.46 8.74
CA THR A 122 7.64 2.76 9.40
C THR A 122 8.80 2.81 10.41
N THR A 123 8.92 1.83 11.28
CA THR A 123 9.95 1.79 12.33
C THR A 123 11.37 1.82 11.76
N VAL A 124 11.64 1.07 10.69
CA VAL A 124 13.01 0.99 10.13
C VAL A 124 13.37 2.21 9.29
N PHE A 125 12.40 2.90 8.68
CA PHE A 125 12.67 4.09 7.87
C PHE A 125 12.55 5.41 8.63
N LEU A 126 11.81 5.46 9.74
CA LEU A 126 11.59 6.69 10.52
C LEU A 126 12.89 7.40 10.92
N PRO A 127 13.96 6.72 11.41
CA PRO A 127 15.21 7.38 11.76
C PRO A 127 15.92 8.06 10.57
N HIS A 128 15.66 7.60 9.35
CA HIS A 128 16.21 8.17 8.12
C HIS A 128 15.36 9.37 7.65
N LEU A 129 14.05 9.26 7.74
CA LEU A 129 13.10 10.33 7.41
C LEU A 129 13.27 11.54 8.35
N GLN A 130 13.49 11.31 9.65
CA GLN A 130 13.72 12.38 10.62
C GLN A 130 14.99 13.21 10.36
N LYS A 131 15.93 12.71 9.58
CA LYS A 131 17.15 13.44 9.18
C LYS A 131 16.92 14.35 7.97
N ARG A 132 15.75 14.28 7.35
CA ARG A 132 15.42 15.11 6.19
C ARG A 132 14.83 16.45 6.64
N PRO A 133 15.05 17.54 5.87
CA PRO A 133 14.41 18.82 6.19
C PRO A 133 12.89 18.79 6.01
N GLU A 134 12.39 17.88 5.19
CA GLU A 134 10.99 17.61 4.91
C GLU A 134 10.85 16.17 4.45
N SER A 135 9.97 15.40 5.08
CA SER A 135 9.73 13.99 4.74
C SER A 135 8.31 13.57 5.07
N ALA A 136 7.90 12.41 4.54
CA ALA A 136 6.54 11.93 4.77
C ALA A 136 6.46 10.38 4.88
N ILE A 137 5.46 9.93 5.62
CA ILE A 137 4.97 8.56 5.64
C ILE A 137 3.51 8.58 5.20
N VAL A 138 3.18 7.76 4.22
CA VAL A 138 1.80 7.61 3.71
C VAL A 138 1.39 6.15 3.87
N ASN A 139 0.44 5.91 4.76
CA ASN A 139 -0.09 4.59 5.06
C ASN A 139 -1.43 4.37 4.35
N THR A 140 -1.53 3.30 3.57
CA THR A 140 -2.75 2.95 2.85
C THR A 140 -3.65 2.08 3.73
N SER A 141 -4.66 2.70 4.34
CA SER A 141 -5.77 2.01 4.98
C SER A 141 -6.80 1.59 3.91
N SER A 142 -8.07 1.78 4.16
CA SER A 142 -9.21 1.53 3.28
C SER A 142 -10.44 2.23 3.85
N ILE A 143 -11.50 2.41 3.06
CA ILE A 143 -12.83 2.70 3.61
C ILE A 143 -13.22 1.65 4.65
N PHE A 144 -12.74 0.41 4.52
CA PHE A 144 -12.91 -0.67 5.52
C PHE A 144 -12.01 -0.53 6.76
N GLY A 145 -11.27 0.54 6.89
CA GLY A 145 -10.69 1.04 8.13
C GLY A 145 -11.55 2.10 8.82
N LEU A 146 -12.75 2.42 8.27
CA LEU A 146 -13.73 3.35 8.83
C LEU A 146 -15.04 2.65 9.21
N PHE A 147 -15.40 1.59 8.50
CA PHE A 147 -16.54 0.70 8.81
C PHE A 147 -16.20 -0.73 8.38
N SER A 148 -16.90 -1.71 8.96
CA SER A 148 -16.63 -3.12 8.73
C SER A 148 -17.67 -3.77 7.81
N THR A 149 -17.25 -4.84 7.13
CA THR A 149 -18.11 -5.68 6.29
C THR A 149 -17.99 -7.15 6.73
N PRO A 150 -19.04 -7.96 6.55
CA PRO A 150 -18.95 -9.39 6.83
C PRO A 150 -17.92 -10.07 5.93
N LYS A 151 -17.44 -11.23 6.35
CA LYS A 151 -16.44 -12.09 5.67
C LYS A 151 -15.08 -11.42 5.37
N GLN A 152 -14.80 -10.25 5.98
CA GLN A 152 -13.55 -9.51 5.83
C GLN A 152 -12.92 -9.12 7.18
N SER A 153 -13.13 -9.92 8.21
CA SER A 153 -12.68 -9.61 9.57
C SER A 153 -11.18 -9.32 9.66
N ILE A 154 -10.33 -10.13 9.04
CA ILE A 154 -8.88 -9.93 9.03
C ILE A 154 -8.51 -8.62 8.33
N TYR A 155 -9.11 -8.35 7.19
CA TYR A 155 -8.87 -7.13 6.44
C TYR A 155 -9.33 -5.88 7.21
N ASN A 156 -10.55 -5.92 7.77
CA ASN A 156 -11.09 -4.85 8.58
C ASN A 156 -10.17 -4.55 9.78
N VAL A 157 -9.78 -5.58 10.57
CA VAL A 157 -8.89 -5.41 11.72
C VAL A 157 -7.55 -4.79 11.29
N GLY A 158 -6.93 -5.30 10.22
CA GLY A 158 -5.69 -4.75 9.70
C GLY A 158 -5.82 -3.28 9.31
N LYS A 159 -6.88 -2.91 8.57
CA LYS A 159 -7.07 -1.53 8.07
C LYS A 159 -7.51 -0.54 9.15
N PHE A 160 -8.30 -0.95 10.15
CA PHE A 160 -8.54 -0.17 11.37
C PHE A 160 -7.25 0.00 12.16
N GLY A 161 -6.43 -1.06 12.28
CA GLY A 161 -5.13 -1.01 12.94
C GLY A 161 -4.18 -0.02 12.27
N VAL A 162 -4.10 -0.01 10.94
CA VAL A 162 -3.30 0.97 10.16
C VAL A 162 -3.76 2.40 10.46
N LYS A 163 -5.08 2.66 10.50
CA LYS A 163 -5.62 3.99 10.85
C LYS A 163 -5.16 4.39 12.25
N ALA A 164 -5.39 3.54 13.24
CA ALA A 164 -5.05 3.84 14.64
C ALA A 164 -3.54 4.09 14.82
N PHE A 165 -2.69 3.24 14.21
CA PHE A 165 -1.24 3.41 14.21
C PHE A 165 -0.81 4.74 13.57
N THR A 166 -1.41 5.08 12.42
CA THR A 166 -1.07 6.31 11.69
C THR A 166 -1.45 7.56 12.47
N GLU A 167 -2.62 7.57 13.12
CA GLU A 167 -3.05 8.67 13.98
C GLU A 167 -2.12 8.86 15.18
N SER A 168 -1.76 7.78 15.88
CA SER A 168 -0.78 7.83 16.97
C SER A 168 0.56 8.39 16.52
N LEU A 169 1.10 7.85 15.43
CA LEU A 169 2.37 8.29 14.87
C LEU A 169 2.34 9.77 14.47
N SER A 170 1.24 10.22 13.86
CA SER A 170 1.08 11.63 13.49
C SER A 170 1.15 12.56 14.70
N LEU A 171 0.48 12.19 15.80
CA LEU A 171 0.53 12.95 17.05
C LEU A 171 1.93 12.94 17.68
N GLU A 172 2.61 11.80 17.68
CA GLU A 172 3.97 11.67 18.17
C GLU A 172 4.96 12.55 17.39
N MET A 173 4.85 12.58 16.05
CA MET A 173 5.69 13.43 15.21
C MET A 173 5.42 14.91 15.45
N GLN A 174 4.17 15.32 15.66
CA GLN A 174 3.81 16.69 16.01
C GLN A 174 4.36 17.08 17.39
N MET A 175 4.23 16.21 18.40
CA MET A 175 4.76 16.44 19.75
C MET A 175 6.28 16.55 19.78
N ALA A 176 6.97 15.84 18.87
CA ALA A 176 8.43 15.87 18.76
C ALA A 176 8.97 16.98 17.86
N ASP A 177 8.10 17.86 17.32
CA ASP A 177 8.45 18.87 16.30
C ASP A 177 9.27 18.26 15.14
N SER A 178 8.85 17.05 14.70
CA SER A 178 9.54 16.26 13.69
C SER A 178 9.25 16.80 12.28
N PRO A 179 10.22 16.74 11.35
CA PRO A 179 9.99 17.10 9.94
C PRO A 179 9.16 16.05 9.19
N VAL A 180 8.76 14.96 9.83
CA VAL A 180 8.02 13.84 9.21
C VAL A 180 6.53 14.11 9.25
N GLU A 181 5.93 14.35 8.08
CA GLU A 181 4.48 14.39 7.93
C GLU A 181 3.91 12.98 7.81
N VAL A 182 2.78 12.70 8.45
CA VAL A 182 2.17 11.35 8.48
C VAL A 182 0.75 11.42 7.96
N TYR A 183 0.47 10.60 6.94
CA TYR A 183 -0.81 10.58 6.26
C TYR A 183 -1.43 9.18 6.25
N CYS A 184 -2.74 9.11 6.42
CA CYS A 184 -3.53 7.92 6.23
C CYS A 184 -4.48 8.11 5.05
N VAL A 185 -4.39 7.25 4.03
CA VAL A 185 -5.29 7.29 2.88
C VAL A 185 -6.30 6.15 2.93
N PHE A 186 -7.53 6.43 2.51
CA PHE A 186 -8.66 5.50 2.61
C PHE A 186 -9.25 5.21 1.22
N PRO A 187 -8.58 4.39 0.39
CA PRO A 187 -9.14 3.99 -0.89
C PRO A 187 -10.50 3.33 -0.73
N GLY A 188 -11.43 3.70 -1.59
CA GLY A 188 -12.70 3.00 -1.76
C GLY A 188 -12.59 1.87 -2.77
N HIS A 189 -13.62 1.73 -3.61
CA HIS A 189 -13.61 0.75 -4.70
C HIS A 189 -12.77 1.28 -5.88
N ILE A 190 -11.53 0.83 -5.93
CA ILE A 190 -10.57 1.17 -7.00
C ILE A 190 -10.34 -0.07 -7.86
N GLY A 191 -10.36 0.09 -9.19
CA GLY A 191 -10.23 -0.99 -10.17
C GLY A 191 -8.85 -1.65 -10.21
N THR A 192 -8.45 -2.28 -9.12
CA THR A 192 -7.19 -3.00 -8.95
C THR A 192 -7.37 -4.51 -9.10
N ASN A 193 -6.28 -5.24 -9.02
CA ASN A 193 -6.30 -6.70 -8.97
C ASN A 193 -6.38 -7.25 -7.52
N ILE A 194 -6.69 -6.42 -6.52
CA ILE A 194 -6.68 -6.85 -5.12
C ILE A 194 -7.62 -8.03 -4.89
N TYR A 195 -8.81 -8.01 -5.49
CA TYR A 195 -9.77 -9.11 -5.37
C TYR A 195 -9.22 -10.42 -5.95
N SER A 196 -8.60 -10.37 -7.14
CA SER A 196 -7.98 -11.54 -7.77
C SER A 196 -6.71 -12.03 -7.05
N ALA A 197 -6.07 -11.18 -6.23
CA ALA A 197 -4.92 -11.51 -5.41
C ALA A 197 -5.32 -11.95 -3.99
N SER A 198 -6.61 -11.91 -3.65
CA SER A 198 -7.15 -12.29 -2.34
C SER A 198 -7.19 -13.81 -2.17
N ARG A 199 -7.17 -14.26 -0.90
CA ARG A 199 -7.45 -15.66 -0.55
C ARG A 199 -8.92 -15.79 -0.17
N PHE A 200 -9.59 -16.81 -0.70
CA PHE A 200 -10.98 -17.13 -0.38
C PHE A 200 -11.01 -18.46 0.36
N LYS A 201 -11.67 -18.50 1.53
CA LYS A 201 -11.93 -19.75 2.26
C LYS A 201 -13.14 -20.48 1.69
N SER A 202 -14.19 -19.74 1.42
CA SER A 202 -15.35 -20.17 0.64
C SER A 202 -15.72 -19.09 -0.35
N PHE A 203 -16.06 -19.46 -1.57
CA PHE A 203 -16.62 -18.54 -2.55
C PHE A 203 -18.09 -18.92 -2.78
N GLU A 204 -18.98 -18.05 -2.32
CA GLU A 204 -20.41 -18.13 -2.60
C GLU A 204 -20.83 -16.95 -3.47
N ALA A 205 -21.62 -17.23 -4.50
CA ALA A 205 -22.08 -16.21 -5.46
C ALA A 205 -22.82 -15.01 -4.79
N ASP A 206 -23.40 -15.25 -3.62
CA ASP A 206 -24.17 -14.28 -2.84
C ASP A 206 -23.35 -13.59 -1.73
N ASP A 207 -22.02 -13.59 -1.83
CA ASP A 207 -21.17 -12.96 -0.81
C ASP A 207 -21.51 -11.47 -0.63
N ALA A 208 -22.02 -11.12 0.56
CA ALA A 208 -22.42 -9.74 0.89
C ALA A 208 -21.26 -8.73 0.70
N GLY A 209 -20.00 -9.16 0.90
CA GLY A 209 -18.82 -8.36 0.61
C GLY A 209 -18.65 -8.07 -0.89
N ALA A 210 -18.98 -8.99 -1.75
CA ALA A 210 -18.97 -8.83 -3.21
C ALA A 210 -20.13 -7.95 -3.69
N ALA A 211 -21.31 -8.11 -3.10
CA ALA A 211 -22.52 -7.35 -3.46
C ALA A 211 -22.35 -5.83 -3.23
N ILE A 212 -21.60 -5.40 -2.21
CA ILE A 212 -21.27 -3.98 -1.96
C ILE A 212 -20.58 -3.33 -3.16
N PHE A 213 -19.81 -4.10 -3.92
CA PHE A 213 -19.09 -3.64 -5.11
C PHE A 213 -19.82 -3.98 -6.42
N GLY A 214 -21.09 -4.41 -6.35
CA GLY A 214 -21.87 -4.81 -7.52
C GLY A 214 -21.33 -6.06 -8.21
N VAL A 215 -20.62 -6.94 -7.48
CA VAL A 215 -20.10 -8.20 -7.99
C VAL A 215 -21.17 -9.27 -7.84
N ASN A 216 -21.54 -9.87 -8.97
CA ASN A 216 -22.44 -11.03 -9.04
C ASN A 216 -21.78 -12.05 -9.97
N ALA A 217 -21.04 -12.99 -9.41
CA ALA A 217 -20.18 -13.89 -10.16
C ALA A 217 -20.31 -15.32 -9.65
N SER A 218 -20.16 -16.29 -10.54
CA SER A 218 -20.20 -17.72 -10.22
C SER A 218 -18.83 -18.30 -9.87
N THR A 219 -17.76 -17.57 -10.10
CA THR A 219 -16.38 -17.98 -9.83
C THR A 219 -15.54 -16.82 -9.32
N GLU A 220 -14.50 -17.10 -8.51
CA GLU A 220 -13.54 -16.09 -8.02
C GLU A 220 -12.91 -15.27 -9.15
N LYS A 221 -12.57 -15.92 -10.27
CA LYS A 221 -11.98 -15.25 -11.43
C LYS A 221 -12.94 -14.24 -12.05
N GLU A 222 -14.21 -14.60 -12.22
CA GLU A 222 -15.25 -13.73 -12.73
C GLU A 222 -15.51 -12.58 -11.77
N ALA A 223 -15.55 -12.86 -10.46
CA ALA A 223 -15.70 -11.86 -9.42
C ALA A 223 -14.56 -10.83 -9.44
N GLY A 224 -13.31 -11.26 -9.61
CA GLY A 224 -12.17 -10.37 -9.75
C GLY A 224 -12.27 -9.44 -10.96
N ILE A 225 -12.73 -9.96 -12.10
CA ILE A 225 -12.95 -9.16 -13.31
C ILE A 225 -14.06 -8.13 -13.09
N GLN A 226 -15.20 -8.55 -12.53
CA GLN A 226 -16.33 -7.66 -12.25
C GLN A 226 -15.94 -6.59 -11.22
N PHE A 227 -15.26 -6.96 -10.13
CA PHE A 227 -14.75 -6.00 -9.15
C PHE A 227 -13.92 -4.91 -9.81
N LYS A 228 -12.98 -5.28 -10.67
CA LYS A 228 -12.12 -4.33 -11.37
C LYS A 228 -12.91 -3.42 -12.32
N ASN A 229 -13.84 -3.99 -13.07
CA ASN A 229 -14.59 -3.27 -14.11
C ASN A 229 -15.69 -2.37 -13.53
N ASN A 230 -16.28 -2.74 -12.40
CA ASN A 230 -17.33 -1.98 -11.71
C ASN A 230 -16.80 -0.81 -10.88
N ALA A 231 -15.48 -0.71 -10.71
CA ALA A 231 -14.89 0.34 -9.91
C ALA A 231 -15.11 1.73 -10.53
N PRO A 232 -15.57 2.72 -9.75
CA PRO A 232 -15.78 4.09 -10.23
C PRO A 232 -14.48 4.83 -10.55
N LEU A 233 -13.36 4.38 -9.99
CA LEU A 233 -12.04 4.97 -10.20
C LEU A 233 -11.02 3.92 -10.65
N THR A 234 -10.15 4.32 -11.56
CA THR A 234 -8.96 3.55 -11.89
C THR A 234 -7.83 3.88 -10.88
N PRO A 235 -6.80 3.01 -10.73
CA PRO A 235 -5.64 3.32 -9.91
C PRO A 235 -4.98 4.65 -10.28
N VAL A 236 -4.89 4.96 -11.58
CA VAL A 236 -4.29 6.20 -12.09
C VAL A 236 -5.10 7.41 -11.65
N SER A 237 -6.43 7.42 -11.87
CA SER A 237 -7.28 8.55 -11.45
C SER A 237 -7.29 8.74 -9.92
N TYR A 238 -7.22 7.65 -9.15
CA TYR A 238 -7.14 7.73 -7.70
C TYR A 238 -5.85 8.43 -7.22
N THR A 239 -4.69 8.07 -7.78
CA THR A 239 -3.41 8.65 -7.36
C THR A 239 -3.26 10.13 -7.71
N HIS A 240 -3.94 10.61 -8.74
CA HIS A 240 -3.99 12.05 -9.05
C HIS A 240 -4.79 12.88 -8.02
N LEU A 241 -5.73 12.24 -7.31
CA LEU A 241 -6.57 12.91 -6.30
C LEU A 241 -5.95 12.94 -4.90
N THR A 242 -4.97 12.07 -4.62
CA THR A 242 -4.57 11.74 -3.23
C THR A 242 -3.14 12.12 -2.86
N LEU A 243 -2.37 12.73 -3.77
CA LEU A 243 -1.08 13.32 -3.37
C LEU A 243 -1.39 14.56 -2.52
N PRO A 244 -1.02 14.56 -1.22
CA PRO A 244 -1.40 15.65 -0.32
C PRO A 244 -0.74 16.96 -0.75
N THR A 245 -1.56 17.93 -1.10
CA THR A 245 -1.15 19.33 -1.22
C THR A 245 -1.61 20.06 0.03
N ARG A 246 -0.73 20.87 0.63
CA ARG A 246 -0.96 21.62 1.89
C ARG A 246 -2.01 22.74 1.79
N ASP A 247 -2.73 22.86 0.69
CA ASP A 247 -3.65 23.97 0.42
C ASP A 247 -5.13 23.59 0.51
N ASP A 248 -5.48 22.41 1.09
CA ASP A 248 -6.85 21.95 1.33
C ASP A 248 -7.15 21.76 2.84
#